data_86b147f52597bc261f574521c45ca183
#
_entry.id   86b147f52597bc261f574521c45ca183
#
_cell.length_a   1.000
_cell.length_b   1.000
_cell.length_c   1.000
_cell.angle_alpha   90.00
_cell.angle_beta   90.00
_cell.angle_gamma   90.00
#
_symmetry.space_group_name_H-M   'P 1'
#
loop_
_entity.id
_entity.type
_entity.pdbx_description
1 polymer ?
#
loop_
_entity_poly.entity_id
_entity_poly.type
_entity_poly.pdbx_seq_one_letter_code
_entity_poly.pdbx_strand_id
1 'polypeptide(L)'
;MAGETIITLVGNLTADPELRFTPSGAPVANFTVASTPRTFDRATSEWKDGDAMFINCSVWRQAAENVAESLTKGMRVIVQGRLKSRSYETREGERRTVFEIEVDEVGPSLRYATAKVNRTSGGGGGGYSQQGGSGGGDNWSSNQGQQGGGGYGGGGNTNRPPVNDPWASAQSDEPPF
;
A
#
# COMPACT_ATOMS: atom_id res chain seq x y z
N MET A 1 22.90 7.56 -0.14
CA MET A 1 23.90 7.38 -1.21
C MET A 1 23.34 7.94 -2.48
N ALA A 2 24.02 8.90 -3.11
CA ALA A 2 23.61 9.45 -4.40
C ALA A 2 24.16 8.54 -5.50
N GLY A 3 23.33 8.21 -6.51
CA GLY A 3 23.76 7.47 -7.69
C GLY A 3 23.17 6.06 -7.88
N GLU A 4 22.21 5.64 -7.05
CA GLU A 4 21.48 4.38 -7.29
C GLU A 4 20.47 4.56 -8.42
N THR A 5 20.43 3.61 -9.35
CA THR A 5 19.45 3.63 -10.45
C THR A 5 18.10 3.10 -9.94
N ILE A 6 17.14 3.99 -9.81
CA ILE A 6 15.76 3.63 -9.45
C ILE A 6 15.00 3.28 -10.71
N ILE A 7 14.32 2.13 -10.72
CA ILE A 7 13.46 1.71 -11.82
C ILE A 7 12.07 1.33 -11.32
N THR A 8 11.10 1.41 -12.21
CA THR A 8 9.75 0.89 -12.00
C THR A 8 9.49 -0.22 -13.00
N LEU A 9 9.12 -1.39 -12.50
CA LEU A 9 8.82 -2.56 -13.30
C LEU A 9 7.35 -2.95 -13.11
N VAL A 10 6.67 -3.27 -14.20
CA VAL A 10 5.31 -3.81 -14.19
C VAL A 10 5.30 -5.16 -14.87
N GLY A 11 4.79 -6.17 -14.19
CA GLY A 11 4.76 -7.52 -14.71
C GLY A 11 3.94 -8.46 -13.84
N ASN A 12 4.07 -9.75 -14.08
CA ASN A 12 3.36 -10.79 -13.36
C ASN A 12 4.32 -11.64 -12.54
N LEU A 13 3.92 -12.03 -11.33
CA LEU A 13 4.67 -12.96 -10.50
C LEU A 13 4.74 -14.33 -11.15
N THR A 14 5.94 -14.90 -11.25
CA THR A 14 6.17 -16.24 -11.83
C THR A 14 5.90 -17.36 -10.85
N ALA A 15 6.05 -17.07 -9.55
CA ALA A 15 5.82 -17.97 -8.42
C ALA A 15 5.34 -17.15 -7.22
N ASP A 16 4.88 -17.83 -6.17
CA ASP A 16 4.58 -17.19 -4.90
C ASP A 16 5.87 -16.59 -4.30
N PRO A 17 5.79 -15.40 -3.64
CA PRO A 17 6.93 -14.84 -2.93
C PRO A 17 7.44 -15.77 -1.83
N GLU A 18 8.74 -15.98 -1.81
CA GLU A 18 9.40 -16.84 -0.81
C GLU A 18 9.91 -15.99 0.36
N LEU A 19 9.27 -16.11 1.52
CA LEU A 19 9.70 -15.47 2.74
C LEU A 19 10.80 -16.29 3.42
N ARG A 20 11.91 -15.67 3.73
CA ARG A 20 13.03 -16.24 4.48
C ARG A 20 13.47 -15.30 5.59
N PHE A 21 14.16 -15.84 6.58
CA PHE A 21 14.76 -15.06 7.65
C PHE A 21 16.29 -15.18 7.56
N THR A 22 16.97 -14.05 7.66
CA THR A 22 18.43 -14.03 7.74
C THR A 22 18.88 -14.58 9.08
N PRO A 23 20.17 -14.95 9.24
CA PRO A 23 20.72 -15.36 10.53
C PRO A 23 20.55 -14.31 11.63
N SER A 24 20.45 -13.03 11.27
CA SER A 24 20.14 -11.93 12.19
C SER A 24 18.65 -11.76 12.51
N GLY A 25 17.78 -12.64 11.94
CA GLY A 25 16.34 -12.60 12.17
C GLY A 25 15.57 -11.61 11.30
N ALA A 26 16.19 -10.93 10.34
CA ALA A 26 15.49 -10.00 9.47
C ALA A 26 14.73 -10.75 8.37
N PRO A 27 13.43 -10.51 8.18
CA PRO A 27 12.66 -11.12 7.10
C PRO A 27 13.04 -10.52 5.75
N VAL A 28 13.13 -11.39 4.73
CA VAL A 28 13.32 -11.03 3.33
C VAL A 28 12.40 -11.90 2.48
N ALA A 29 11.65 -11.29 1.56
CA ALA A 29 10.87 -12.01 0.56
C ALA A 29 11.52 -11.85 -0.81
N ASN A 30 11.70 -13.00 -1.49
CA ASN A 30 12.23 -13.05 -2.84
C ASN A 30 11.14 -13.50 -3.80
N PHE A 31 11.06 -12.83 -4.93
CA PHE A 31 10.11 -13.16 -5.99
C PHE A 31 10.64 -12.74 -7.34
N THR A 32 10.12 -13.34 -8.41
CA THR A 32 10.50 -13.01 -9.79
C THR A 32 9.32 -12.43 -10.53
N VAL A 33 9.53 -11.31 -11.20
CA VAL A 33 8.55 -10.63 -12.02
C VAL A 33 8.89 -10.85 -13.48
N ALA A 34 7.92 -11.40 -14.23
CA ALA A 34 7.97 -11.50 -15.69
C ALA A 34 7.31 -10.25 -16.30
N SER A 35 8.07 -9.47 -17.06
CA SER A 35 7.59 -8.34 -17.83
C SER A 35 7.70 -8.65 -19.31
N THR A 36 6.55 -8.73 -19.99
CA THR A 36 6.48 -9.04 -21.42
C THR A 36 5.98 -7.79 -22.15
N PRO A 37 6.83 -7.12 -22.97
CA PRO A 37 6.40 -6.00 -23.78
C PRO A 37 5.46 -6.51 -24.88
N ARG A 38 4.43 -5.71 -25.20
CA ARG A 38 3.56 -5.99 -26.35
C ARG A 38 3.74 -4.92 -27.39
N THR A 39 3.92 -5.35 -28.62
CA THR A 39 4.08 -4.47 -29.78
C THR A 39 2.95 -4.70 -30.77
N PHE A 40 2.35 -3.62 -31.25
CA PHE A 40 1.33 -3.72 -32.28
C PHE A 40 1.99 -3.88 -33.66
N ASP A 41 1.74 -5.00 -34.31
CA ASP A 41 2.16 -5.26 -35.67
C ASP A 41 1.14 -4.67 -36.65
N ARG A 42 1.53 -3.58 -37.32
CA ARG A 42 0.67 -2.89 -38.28
C ARG A 42 0.39 -3.68 -39.55
N ALA A 43 1.26 -4.65 -39.91
CA ALA A 43 1.09 -5.46 -41.09
C ALA A 43 0.03 -6.53 -40.91
N THR A 44 -0.06 -7.11 -39.71
CA THR A 44 -1.05 -8.13 -39.37
C THR A 44 -2.24 -7.59 -38.56
N SER A 45 -2.16 -6.30 -38.13
CA SER A 45 -3.14 -5.66 -37.24
C SER A 45 -3.34 -6.40 -35.91
N GLU A 46 -2.31 -7.04 -35.41
CA GLU A 46 -2.33 -7.85 -34.20
C GLU A 46 -1.32 -7.36 -33.18
N TRP A 47 -1.64 -7.59 -31.90
CA TRP A 47 -0.69 -7.40 -30.82
C TRP A 47 0.18 -8.65 -30.64
N LYS A 48 1.51 -8.48 -30.78
CA LYS A 48 2.48 -9.55 -30.58
C LYS A 48 3.20 -9.34 -29.23
N ASP A 49 3.38 -10.43 -28.52
CA ASP A 49 4.19 -10.44 -27.31
C ASP A 49 5.67 -10.48 -27.72
N GLY A 50 6.46 -9.62 -27.12
CA GLY A 50 7.92 -9.61 -27.26
C GLY A 50 8.56 -10.58 -26.27
N ASP A 51 9.91 -10.54 -26.21
CA ASP A 51 10.67 -11.37 -25.29
C ASP A 51 10.34 -10.99 -23.83
N ALA A 52 10.01 -12.01 -23.05
CA ALA A 52 9.75 -11.84 -21.63
C ALA A 52 11.06 -11.59 -20.86
N MET A 53 11.08 -10.56 -20.06
CA MET A 53 12.17 -10.24 -19.16
C MET A 53 11.82 -10.72 -17.75
N PHE A 54 12.71 -11.50 -17.15
CA PHE A 54 12.56 -12.04 -15.80
C PHE A 54 13.51 -11.31 -14.86
N ILE A 55 12.98 -10.60 -13.90
CA ILE A 55 13.76 -9.84 -12.93
C ILE A 55 13.48 -10.35 -11.52
N ASN A 56 14.58 -10.72 -10.82
CA ASN A 56 14.52 -11.08 -9.41
C ASN A 56 14.37 -9.82 -8.54
N CYS A 57 13.48 -9.90 -7.58
CA CYS A 57 13.16 -8.83 -6.67
C CYS A 57 13.34 -9.33 -5.23
N SER A 58 13.90 -8.48 -4.39
CA SER A 58 14.02 -8.72 -2.95
C SER A 58 13.44 -7.56 -2.17
N VAL A 59 12.59 -7.87 -1.19
CA VAL A 59 11.99 -6.89 -0.29
C VAL A 59 12.28 -7.29 1.14
N TRP A 60 12.49 -6.32 2.02
CA TRP A 60 13.01 -6.54 3.36
C TRP A 60 12.04 -6.11 4.45
N ARG A 61 12.23 -6.67 5.65
CA ARG A 61 11.53 -6.29 6.91
C ARG A 61 10.01 -6.51 6.80
N GLN A 62 9.23 -5.62 7.41
CA GLN A 62 7.78 -5.75 7.45
C GLN A 62 7.13 -5.87 6.07
N ALA A 63 7.68 -5.18 5.07
CA ALA A 63 7.19 -5.28 3.70
C ALA A 63 7.36 -6.70 3.12
N ALA A 64 8.39 -7.45 3.54
CA ALA A 64 8.58 -8.83 3.13
C ALA A 64 7.46 -9.76 3.62
N GLU A 65 7.06 -9.61 4.88
CA GLU A 65 5.96 -10.38 5.47
C GLU A 65 4.63 -10.02 4.78
N ASN A 66 4.37 -8.73 4.57
CA ASN A 66 3.17 -8.25 3.89
C ASN A 66 3.07 -8.76 2.46
N VAL A 67 4.19 -8.79 1.73
CA VAL A 67 4.25 -9.31 0.36
C VAL A 67 3.97 -10.81 0.32
N ALA A 68 4.59 -11.57 1.21
CA ALA A 68 4.38 -13.02 1.28
C ALA A 68 2.93 -13.41 1.64
N GLU A 69 2.25 -12.57 2.44
CA GLU A 69 0.84 -12.78 2.81
C GLU A 69 -0.12 -12.34 1.70
N SER A 70 0.22 -11.28 0.95
CA SER A 70 -0.73 -10.61 0.06
C SER A 70 -0.61 -10.99 -1.40
N LEU A 71 0.58 -11.37 -1.87
CA LEU A 71 0.85 -11.59 -3.28
C LEU A 71 1.03 -13.08 -3.59
N THR A 72 0.48 -13.51 -4.72
CA THR A 72 0.57 -14.91 -5.19
C THR A 72 0.99 -14.97 -6.66
N LYS A 73 1.41 -16.16 -7.09
CA LYS A 73 1.76 -16.46 -8.48
C LYS A 73 0.70 -15.97 -9.46
N GLY A 74 1.13 -15.35 -10.53
CA GLY A 74 0.27 -14.85 -11.60
C GLY A 74 -0.29 -13.45 -11.36
N MET A 75 -0.23 -12.92 -10.14
CA MET A 75 -0.67 -11.56 -9.88
C MET A 75 0.18 -10.56 -10.64
N ARG A 76 -0.50 -9.56 -11.22
CA ARG A 76 0.15 -8.41 -11.84
C ARG A 76 0.52 -7.41 -10.76
N VAL A 77 1.80 -7.03 -10.73
CA VAL A 77 2.36 -6.14 -9.72
C VAL A 77 3.09 -4.95 -10.36
N ILE A 78 3.17 -3.88 -9.59
CA ILE A 78 4.02 -2.72 -9.85
C ILE A 78 5.10 -2.74 -8.78
N VAL A 79 6.35 -2.74 -9.20
CA VAL A 79 7.53 -2.78 -8.33
C VAL A 79 8.38 -1.57 -8.61
N GLN A 80 8.74 -0.81 -7.58
CA GLN A 80 9.72 0.26 -7.65
C GLN A 80 10.87 -0.07 -6.71
N GLY A 81 12.10 0.18 -7.16
CA GLY A 81 13.27 -0.09 -6.34
C GLY A 81 14.56 0.21 -7.06
N ARG A 82 15.64 -0.12 -6.40
CA ARG A 82 17.01 0.10 -6.84
C ARG A 82 17.51 -1.05 -7.66
N LEU A 83 17.93 -0.79 -8.89
CA LEU A 83 18.55 -1.78 -9.75
C LEU A 83 19.96 -2.08 -9.26
N LYS A 84 20.20 -3.33 -8.93
CA LYS A 84 21.51 -3.87 -8.53
C LYS A 84 22.04 -4.80 -9.61
N SER A 85 23.32 -4.77 -9.84
CA SER A 85 24.02 -5.76 -10.68
C SER A 85 24.90 -6.63 -9.81
N ARG A 86 24.82 -7.94 -10.00
CA ARG A 86 25.67 -8.91 -9.33
C ARG A 86 26.35 -9.79 -10.36
N SER A 87 27.67 -9.82 -10.33
CA SER A 87 28.46 -10.71 -11.17
C SER A 87 28.91 -11.92 -10.36
N TYR A 88 28.77 -13.09 -10.93
CA TYR A 88 29.27 -14.35 -10.38
C TYR A 88 29.94 -15.17 -11.47
N GLU A 89 30.85 -16.02 -11.07
CA GLU A 89 31.54 -16.94 -11.95
C GLU A 89 30.85 -18.31 -11.89
N THR A 90 30.52 -18.87 -13.06
CA THR A 90 29.93 -20.20 -13.16
C THR A 90 31.01 -21.26 -12.88
N ARG A 91 30.57 -22.50 -12.64
CA ARG A 91 31.50 -23.62 -12.45
C ARG A 91 32.40 -23.88 -13.68
N GLU A 92 31.99 -23.36 -14.82
CA GLU A 92 32.71 -23.47 -16.11
C GLU A 92 33.71 -22.31 -16.33
N GLY A 93 33.80 -21.37 -15.35
CA GLY A 93 34.71 -20.22 -15.42
C GLY A 93 34.13 -19.00 -16.17
N GLU A 94 32.85 -19.05 -16.58
CA GLU A 94 32.21 -17.93 -17.25
C GLU A 94 31.73 -16.90 -16.23
N ARG A 95 32.03 -15.62 -16.49
CA ARG A 95 31.51 -14.50 -15.67
C ARG A 95 30.14 -14.10 -16.18
N ARG A 96 29.14 -14.27 -15.34
CA ARG A 96 27.75 -13.83 -15.64
C ARG A 96 27.32 -12.68 -14.73
N THR A 97 26.63 -11.72 -15.32
CA THR A 97 26.04 -10.58 -14.60
C THR A 97 24.53 -10.76 -14.61
N VAL A 98 23.94 -10.71 -13.42
CA VAL A 98 22.49 -10.70 -13.22
C VAL A 98 22.06 -9.36 -12.65
N PHE A 99 20.87 -8.90 -13.05
CA PHE A 99 20.25 -7.71 -12.54
C PHE A 99 19.14 -8.11 -11.60
N GLU A 100 19.08 -7.46 -10.46
CA GLU A 100 18.10 -7.68 -9.40
C GLU A 100 17.55 -6.33 -8.95
N ILE A 101 16.32 -6.31 -8.43
CA ILE A 101 15.73 -5.10 -7.85
C ILE A 101 15.69 -5.27 -6.34
N GLU A 102 16.36 -4.38 -5.62
CA GLU A 102 16.11 -4.18 -4.20
C GLU A 102 14.90 -3.26 -4.07
N VAL A 103 13.79 -3.84 -3.63
CA VAL A 103 12.46 -3.21 -3.70
C VAL A 103 12.29 -2.18 -2.60
N ASP A 104 11.88 -0.98 -2.97
CA ASP A 104 11.46 0.07 -2.06
C ASP A 104 9.93 0.05 -1.90
N GLU A 105 9.17 -0.11 -3.02
CA GLU A 105 7.72 -0.16 -3.04
C GLU A 105 7.20 -1.26 -3.96
N VAL A 106 6.17 -1.99 -3.52
CA VAL A 106 5.50 -3.01 -4.32
C VAL A 106 4.03 -3.10 -3.98
N GLY A 107 3.21 -3.33 -4.98
CA GLY A 107 1.78 -3.54 -4.80
C GLY A 107 1.12 -4.22 -5.99
N PRO A 108 -0.10 -4.73 -5.82
CA PRO A 108 -0.87 -5.28 -6.92
C PRO A 108 -1.28 -4.18 -7.89
N SER A 109 -1.23 -4.48 -9.19
CA SER A 109 -1.75 -3.60 -10.22
C SER A 109 -3.27 -3.72 -10.29
N LEU A 110 -3.99 -2.60 -10.16
CA LEU A 110 -5.44 -2.57 -10.23
C LEU A 110 -6.01 -2.49 -11.65
N ARG A 111 -5.16 -2.61 -12.67
CA ARG A 111 -5.60 -2.52 -14.07
C ARG A 111 -6.66 -3.56 -14.43
N TYR A 112 -6.55 -4.77 -13.87
CA TYR A 112 -7.44 -5.90 -14.17
C TYR A 112 -7.94 -6.62 -12.90
N ALA A 113 -7.73 -6.00 -11.72
CA ALA A 113 -8.08 -6.58 -10.44
C ALA A 113 -8.48 -5.49 -9.45
N THR A 114 -9.15 -5.88 -8.37
CA THR A 114 -9.42 -5.03 -7.22
C THR A 114 -8.60 -5.51 -6.02
N ALA A 115 -8.28 -4.63 -5.09
CA ALA A 115 -7.61 -4.98 -3.84
C ALA A 115 -8.31 -4.32 -2.65
N LYS A 116 -8.37 -5.04 -1.53
CA LYS A 116 -8.76 -4.50 -0.23
C LYS A 116 -7.50 -4.35 0.61
N VAL A 117 -7.30 -3.17 1.18
CA VAL A 117 -6.12 -2.87 1.98
C VAL A 117 -6.47 -2.99 3.46
N ASN A 118 -5.76 -3.88 4.15
CA ASN A 118 -5.76 -3.98 5.59
C ASN A 118 -4.51 -3.31 6.14
N ARG A 119 -4.67 -2.36 7.05
CA ARG A 119 -3.50 -1.73 7.69
C ARG A 119 -2.91 -2.70 8.71
N THR A 120 -1.64 -3.02 8.53
CA THR A 120 -0.86 -3.67 9.59
C THR A 120 -0.47 -2.59 10.58
N SER A 121 -0.82 -2.75 11.85
CA SER A 121 -0.33 -1.88 12.92
C SER A 121 1.18 -2.11 13.04
N GLY A 122 1.97 -1.24 12.46
CA GLY A 122 3.41 -1.20 12.69
C GLY A 122 3.65 -1.00 14.18
N GLY A 123 4.32 -1.93 14.83
CA GLY A 123 4.71 -1.80 16.22
C GLY A 123 5.63 -0.60 16.38
N GLY A 124 5.12 0.49 16.94
CA GLY A 124 5.89 1.69 17.22
C GLY A 124 5.05 2.96 17.18
N GLY A 125 4.26 3.19 18.23
CA GLY A 125 3.54 4.45 18.37
C GLY A 125 2.50 4.35 19.47
N GLY A 126 2.82 4.83 20.67
CA GLY A 126 2.01 4.75 21.88
C GLY A 126 0.54 5.11 21.66
N GLY A 127 -0.31 4.13 21.86
CA GLY A 127 -1.72 4.34 22.06
C GLY A 127 -1.91 5.06 23.39
N TYR A 128 -2.35 6.29 23.35
CA TYR A 128 -3.04 6.88 24.48
C TYR A 128 -4.39 6.16 24.58
N SER A 129 -4.41 5.07 25.32
CA SER A 129 -5.64 4.51 25.83
C SER A 129 -6.14 5.44 26.94
N GLN A 130 -7.07 6.30 26.59
CA GLN A 130 -7.87 7.02 27.56
C GLN A 130 -8.79 5.99 28.23
N GLN A 131 -8.26 5.45 29.32
CA GLN A 131 -8.99 4.60 30.24
C GLN A 131 -9.97 5.48 30.98
N GLY A 132 -11.22 5.47 30.56
CA GLY A 132 -12.33 5.97 31.30
C GLY A 132 -12.50 5.10 32.56
N GLY A 133 -12.02 5.58 33.67
CA GLY A 133 -12.23 4.99 34.97
C GLY A 133 -13.70 5.04 35.37
N SER A 134 -14.33 3.88 35.42
CA SER A 134 -15.54 3.63 36.21
C SER A 134 -15.11 3.51 37.66
N GLY A 135 -15.48 4.50 38.44
CA GLY A 135 -15.31 4.48 39.89
C GLY A 135 -16.61 4.90 40.52
N GLY A 136 -17.20 3.97 41.22
CA GLY A 136 -18.48 3.96 41.85
C GLY A 136 -18.73 4.93 42.98
N GLY A 137 -20.01 5.02 43.28
CA GLY A 137 -20.64 5.17 44.59
C GLY A 137 -20.40 6.46 45.33
N ASP A 138 -21.38 7.28 45.46
CA ASP A 138 -22.12 7.29 46.73
C ASP A 138 -23.23 8.35 46.65
N ASN A 139 -24.34 7.80 46.98
CA ASN A 139 -25.59 8.34 47.42
C ASN A 139 -25.45 9.58 48.31
N TRP A 140 -26.12 10.68 48.00
CA TRP A 140 -26.87 11.44 49.04
C TRP A 140 -28.04 12.24 48.46
N SER A 141 -29.08 11.89 49.10
CA SER A 141 -30.46 12.28 49.12
C SER A 141 -30.73 13.77 49.31
N SER A 142 -31.89 14.12 48.84
CA SER A 142 -32.92 15.04 49.34
C SER A 142 -32.96 16.46 48.74
N ASN A 143 -34.00 16.67 48.20
CA ASN A 143 -35.21 17.35 48.59
C ASN A 143 -35.61 18.58 47.76
N GLN A 144 -36.75 18.44 47.18
CA GLN A 144 -37.94 19.29 47.22
C GLN A 144 -37.88 20.72 46.60
N GLY A 145 -38.89 20.94 45.77
CA GLY A 145 -39.51 22.25 45.62
C GLY A 145 -39.75 22.69 44.18
N GLN A 146 -40.75 22.25 43.55
CA GLN A 146 -42.06 22.91 43.30
C GLN A 146 -42.06 24.11 42.38
N GLN A 147 -42.77 23.92 41.28
CA GLN A 147 -43.76 24.82 40.65
C GLN A 147 -43.32 25.90 39.67
N GLY A 148 -43.86 25.75 38.48
CA GLY A 148 -44.54 26.91 37.90
C GLY A 148 -44.12 27.32 36.48
N GLY A 149 -44.99 27.05 35.51
CA GLY A 149 -45.41 28.04 34.58
C GLY A 149 -44.65 28.25 33.28
N GLY A 150 -45.21 27.79 32.24
CA GLY A 150 -45.65 28.51 31.05
C GLY A 150 -44.65 29.31 30.24
N GLY A 151 -44.63 29.08 28.93
CA GLY A 151 -44.24 30.13 28.00
C GLY A 151 -43.66 29.66 26.69
N TYR A 152 -44.42 29.80 25.67
CA TYR A 152 -44.16 29.71 24.26
C TYR A 152 -42.92 30.49 23.80
N GLY A 153 -42.28 30.01 22.74
CA GLY A 153 -41.54 30.91 21.87
C GLY A 153 -40.33 30.27 21.16
N GLY A 154 -40.53 30.15 19.89
CA GLY A 154 -39.63 29.63 18.86
C GLY A 154 -38.29 30.31 18.75
N GLY A 155 -37.44 29.71 17.97
CA GLY A 155 -36.26 30.36 17.45
C GLY A 155 -35.10 29.36 17.29
N GLY A 156 -35.01 28.73 16.15
CA GLY A 156 -33.86 28.00 15.77
C GLY A 156 -32.63 28.88 15.68
N ASN A 157 -31.55 28.43 16.25
CA ASN A 157 -30.25 28.94 15.87
C ASN A 157 -29.26 27.76 15.82
N THR A 158 -29.23 27.13 14.66
CA THR A 158 -28.19 26.17 14.32
C THR A 158 -26.96 26.95 13.86
N ASN A 159 -26.16 27.39 14.82
CA ASN A 159 -24.84 27.92 14.51
C ASN A 159 -23.87 26.77 14.37
N ARG A 160 -23.83 26.15 13.17
CA ARG A 160 -22.71 25.29 12.75
C ARG A 160 -21.70 26.22 12.08
N PRO A 161 -20.42 26.19 12.53
CA PRO A 161 -19.37 26.86 11.77
C PRO A 161 -19.20 26.17 10.42
N PRO A 162 -18.89 26.90 9.34
CA PRO A 162 -18.66 26.30 8.03
C PRO A 162 -17.45 25.39 8.11
N VAL A 163 -17.67 24.13 7.79
CA VAL A 163 -16.58 23.20 7.51
C VAL A 163 -15.95 23.69 6.21
N ASN A 164 -14.76 24.24 6.33
CA ASN A 164 -13.95 24.65 5.19
C ASN A 164 -13.47 23.37 4.50
N ASP A 165 -14.25 22.85 3.56
CA ASP A 165 -13.90 21.74 2.70
C ASP A 165 -13.18 22.30 1.46
N PRO A 166 -11.86 22.10 1.31
CA PRO A 166 -11.12 22.65 0.17
C PRO A 166 -11.54 22.08 -1.18
N TRP A 167 -12.36 21.04 -1.21
CA TRP A 167 -12.80 20.36 -2.41
C TRP A 167 -14.24 20.73 -2.85
N ALA A 168 -14.98 21.51 -2.05
CA ALA A 168 -16.35 21.87 -2.34
C ALA A 168 -16.51 22.91 -3.48
N SER A 169 -15.43 23.52 -3.94
CA SER A 169 -15.44 24.54 -5.01
C SER A 169 -15.00 24.03 -6.39
N ALA A 170 -14.81 22.72 -6.57
CA ALA A 170 -14.35 22.15 -7.85
C ALA A 170 -15.49 21.57 -8.70
N GLN A 171 -16.70 22.08 -8.58
CA GLN A 171 -17.85 21.56 -9.35
C GLN A 171 -18.49 22.63 -10.25
N SER A 172 -17.65 23.28 -11.08
CA SER A 172 -18.15 24.06 -12.22
C SER A 172 -17.02 24.40 -13.20
N ASP A 173 -16.40 23.37 -13.81
CA ASP A 173 -15.71 23.53 -15.08
C ASP A 173 -15.82 22.22 -15.85
N GLU A 174 -16.91 22.11 -16.59
CA GLU A 174 -17.06 21.13 -17.64
C GLU A 174 -16.16 21.57 -18.80
N PRO A 175 -15.23 20.76 -19.28
CA PRO A 175 -14.42 21.12 -20.45
C PRO A 175 -15.26 21.10 -21.71
N PRO A 176 -15.13 22.10 -22.60
CA PRO A 176 -15.88 22.18 -23.85
C PRO A 176 -15.25 21.28 -24.91
N PHE A 177 -15.78 20.08 -25.11
CA PHE A 177 -15.81 19.32 -26.38
C PHE A 177 -16.73 18.13 -26.32
#